data_7e0c10e3ca936f0d2122d5b5cd5eca7f
#
_entry.id   7e0c10e3ca936f0d2122d5b5cd5eca7f
#
_cell.length_a   1.000
_cell.length_b   1.000
_cell.length_c   1.000
_cell.angle_alpha   90.00
_cell.angle_beta   90.00
_cell.angle_gamma   90.00
#
_symmetry.space_group_name_H-M   'P 1'
#
loop_
_entity.id
_entity.type
_entity.pdbx_description
1 polymer ?
#
loop_
_entity_poly.entity_id
_entity_poly.type
_entity_poly.pdbx_seq_one_letter_code
_entity_poly.pdbx_strand_id
1 'polypeptide(L)'
;MADTNKILTIFLAVIICVAAVVLLYVNLPKDGTSEDNADENDNTNNNETVEPVILLKVIYNNTQNKYTLEDLENFSSTTGTARYMKASLFFSSGTIMIIPPMNETANEYTGVKISTIIENIENLPERYNVTISARDGYGATLNNTEINGNMVTYTDDGNETNPDLSVILAYKQNGEYLSEDDGPLMVAIVGDEPISLSNIWVSNVVLIEITA
;
A
#
# COMPACT_ATOMS: atom_id res chain seq x y z
N MET A 1 7.82 -37.16 27.81
CA MET A 1 6.78 -36.34 28.43
C MET A 1 7.37 -34.93 28.63
N ALA A 2 6.95 -33.93 27.86
CA ALA A 2 7.39 -32.57 28.10
C ALA A 2 6.77 -32.12 29.43
N ASP A 3 7.63 -31.53 30.27
CA ASP A 3 7.25 -31.09 31.62
C ASP A 3 6.13 -30.03 31.54
N THR A 4 4.91 -30.49 31.73
CA THR A 4 3.70 -29.63 31.71
C THR A 4 3.85 -28.44 32.65
N ASN A 5 4.59 -28.60 33.74
CA ASN A 5 4.89 -27.52 34.66
C ASN A 5 5.79 -26.43 34.08
N LYS A 6 6.76 -26.77 33.21
CA LYS A 6 7.61 -25.76 32.53
C LYS A 6 6.81 -24.96 31.50
N ILE A 7 5.91 -25.61 30.76
CA ILE A 7 5.05 -24.94 29.80
C ILE A 7 4.09 -23.98 30.53
N LEU A 8 3.49 -24.42 31.61
CA LEU A 8 2.60 -23.60 32.44
C LEU A 8 3.32 -22.37 33.03
N THR A 9 4.58 -22.55 33.48
CA THR A 9 5.41 -21.47 34.04
C THR A 9 5.74 -20.42 32.97
N ILE A 10 6.07 -20.86 31.74
CA ILE A 10 6.36 -19.93 30.62
C ILE A 10 5.10 -19.15 30.24
N PHE A 11 3.94 -19.82 30.17
CA PHE A 11 2.67 -19.15 29.89
C PHE A 11 2.32 -18.09 30.93
N LEU A 12 2.50 -18.42 32.21
CA LEU A 12 2.24 -17.49 33.31
C LEU A 12 3.19 -16.27 33.27
N ALA A 13 4.47 -16.49 32.96
CA ALA A 13 5.43 -15.41 32.80
C ALA A 13 5.09 -14.44 31.67
N VAL A 14 4.63 -14.96 30.52
CA VAL A 14 4.18 -14.14 29.37
C VAL A 14 2.98 -13.28 29.76
N ILE A 15 1.98 -13.87 30.45
CA ILE A 15 0.78 -13.14 30.89
C ILE A 15 1.17 -11.99 31.86
N ILE A 16 2.09 -12.23 32.78
CA ILE A 16 2.54 -11.21 33.73
C ILE A 16 3.28 -10.08 33.00
N CYS A 17 4.12 -10.40 31.99
CA CYS A 17 4.81 -9.39 31.21
C CYS A 17 3.83 -8.51 30.39
N VAL A 18 2.82 -9.14 29.76
CA VAL A 18 1.80 -8.39 29.01
C VAL A 18 0.98 -7.49 29.95
N ALA A 19 0.57 -8.00 31.12
CA ALA A 19 -0.14 -7.21 32.10
C ALA A 19 0.69 -6.00 32.62
N ALA A 20 2.00 -6.17 32.83
CA ALA A 20 2.89 -5.10 33.25
C ALA A 20 3.01 -4.02 32.16
N VAL A 21 3.11 -4.38 30.88
CA VAL A 21 3.16 -3.43 29.76
C VAL A 21 1.86 -2.63 29.66
N VAL A 22 0.70 -3.31 29.79
CA VAL A 22 -0.61 -2.62 29.78
C VAL A 22 -0.76 -1.66 30.95
N LEU A 23 -0.31 -2.04 32.15
CA LEU A 23 -0.34 -1.18 33.34
C LEU A 23 0.58 0.05 33.19
N LEU A 24 1.73 -0.11 32.56
CA LEU A 24 2.61 1.03 32.24
C LEU A 24 1.97 1.96 31.23
N TYR A 25 1.33 1.42 30.21
CA TYR A 25 0.66 2.22 29.17
C TYR A 25 -0.54 3.02 29.70
N VAL A 26 -1.33 2.42 30.61
CA VAL A 26 -2.51 3.08 31.23
C VAL A 26 -2.13 4.14 32.27
N ASN A 27 -0.95 3.98 32.92
CA ASN A 27 -0.47 4.89 33.96
C ASN A 27 0.56 5.93 33.48
N LEU A 28 0.82 6.02 32.18
CA LEU A 28 1.56 7.19 31.68
C LEU A 28 0.75 8.46 31.94
N PRO A 29 1.35 9.48 32.55
CA PRO A 29 0.66 10.74 32.79
C PRO A 29 0.21 11.29 31.43
N LYS A 30 -1.08 11.33 31.21
CA LYS A 30 -1.68 12.18 30.17
C LYS A 30 -1.47 13.60 30.65
N ASP A 31 -0.67 14.38 29.94
CA ASP A 31 -0.43 15.77 30.26
C ASP A 31 -1.75 16.49 30.51
N GLY A 32 -1.84 17.00 31.73
CA GLY A 32 -3.08 17.43 32.32
C GLY A 32 -3.53 18.78 31.79
N THR A 33 -4.81 18.84 31.57
CA THR A 33 -5.60 20.07 31.69
C THR A 33 -5.46 20.64 33.11
N SER A 34 -4.80 21.79 33.23
CA SER A 34 -4.93 22.67 34.40
C SER A 34 -6.03 23.67 34.09
N GLU A 35 -7.13 23.60 34.85
CA GLU A 35 -8.12 24.68 34.96
C GLU A 35 -7.56 25.79 35.84
N ASP A 36 -8.04 26.99 35.52
CA ASP A 36 -8.10 28.26 36.24
C ASP A 36 -6.86 29.18 36.26
N ASN A 37 -6.93 30.25 35.47
CA ASN A 37 -7.30 31.62 35.95
C ASN A 37 -7.33 32.63 34.81
N ALA A 38 -8.27 33.54 34.96
CA ALA A 38 -8.64 34.60 34.06
C ALA A 38 -7.55 35.65 33.80
N ASP A 39 -7.73 36.36 32.67
CA ASP A 39 -7.13 37.63 32.25
C ASP A 39 -5.68 37.58 31.71
N GLU A 40 -5.56 37.63 30.41
CA GLU A 40 -5.06 38.75 29.64
C GLU A 40 -5.01 38.40 28.15
N ASN A 41 -5.51 39.35 27.39
CA ASN A 41 -5.56 39.43 25.94
C ASN A 41 -4.15 39.34 25.33
N ASP A 42 -3.73 38.14 24.86
CA ASP A 42 -2.59 38.04 23.99
C ASP A 42 -2.97 37.25 22.72
N ASN A 43 -3.13 38.02 21.66
CA ASN A 43 -3.50 37.59 20.34
C ASN A 43 -2.24 36.98 19.66
N THR A 44 -1.76 35.87 20.21
CA THR A 44 -0.71 35.07 19.56
C THR A 44 -1.38 34.15 18.54
N ASN A 45 -1.37 34.62 17.30
CA ASN A 45 -1.62 33.79 16.12
C ASN A 45 -0.55 32.67 16.07
N ASN A 46 -0.78 31.58 16.82
CA ASN A 46 -0.04 30.35 16.64
C ASN A 46 -0.47 29.74 15.30
N ASN A 47 0.15 30.22 14.24
CA ASN A 47 0.17 29.54 12.97
C ASN A 47 1.08 28.30 13.15
N GLU A 48 0.56 27.23 13.78
CA GLU A 48 1.20 25.92 13.72
C GLU A 48 1.22 25.52 12.24
N THR A 49 2.35 25.67 11.61
CA THR A 49 2.63 25.12 10.29
C THR A 49 2.62 23.61 10.44
N VAL A 50 1.47 22.97 10.23
CA VAL A 50 1.39 21.51 10.17
C VAL A 50 2.26 21.07 9.00
N GLU A 51 3.38 20.40 9.29
CA GLU A 51 4.23 19.86 8.24
C GLU A 51 3.44 18.85 7.39
N PRO A 52 3.55 18.92 6.06
CA PRO A 52 2.81 18.04 5.19
C PRO A 52 3.23 16.57 5.40
N VAL A 53 2.24 15.67 5.51
CA VAL A 53 2.49 14.25 5.69
C VAL A 53 2.97 13.63 4.37
N ILE A 54 4.22 13.16 4.35
CA ILE A 54 4.79 12.47 3.20
C ILE A 54 4.24 11.04 3.16
N LEU A 55 3.52 10.70 2.10
CA LEU A 55 2.96 9.37 1.88
C LEU A 55 3.86 8.49 1.03
N LEU A 56 4.52 9.04 0.03
CA LEU A 56 5.32 8.29 -0.94
C LEU A 56 6.73 8.87 -1.04
N LYS A 57 7.71 7.98 -1.13
CA LYS A 57 9.07 8.28 -1.56
C LYS A 57 9.35 7.58 -2.88
N VAL A 58 9.95 8.28 -3.83
CA VAL A 58 10.41 7.71 -5.10
C VAL A 58 11.90 7.90 -5.21
N ILE A 59 12.64 6.81 -5.37
CA ILE A 59 14.11 6.80 -5.38
C ILE A 59 14.63 6.31 -6.72
N TYR A 60 15.53 7.06 -7.31
CA TYR A 60 16.34 6.64 -8.45
C TYR A 60 17.78 7.14 -8.28
N ASN A 61 18.75 6.24 -8.36
CA ASN A 61 20.15 6.50 -8.02
C ASN A 61 20.24 7.14 -6.61
N ASN A 62 20.79 8.35 -6.50
CA ASN A 62 20.92 9.09 -5.24
C ASN A 62 19.85 10.19 -5.09
N THR A 63 18.88 10.26 -6.01
CA THR A 63 17.81 11.26 -5.97
C THR A 63 16.59 10.68 -5.31
N GLN A 64 15.98 11.44 -4.41
CA GLN A 64 14.75 11.08 -3.73
C GLN A 64 13.73 12.19 -3.90
N ASN A 65 12.58 11.84 -4.47
CA ASN A 65 11.38 12.69 -4.52
C ASN A 65 10.39 12.23 -3.44
N LYS A 66 9.69 13.18 -2.84
CA LYS A 66 8.70 12.91 -1.78
C LYS A 66 7.37 13.52 -2.21
N TYR A 67 6.29 12.80 -1.96
CA TYR A 67 4.95 13.20 -2.35
C TYR A 67 3.99 13.10 -1.16
N THR A 68 3.19 14.13 -0.98
CA THR A 68 1.99 14.14 -0.14
C THR A 68 0.81 13.59 -0.94
N LEU A 69 -0.35 13.42 -0.32
CA LEU A 69 -1.58 13.09 -1.05
C LEU A 69 -1.95 14.21 -2.05
N GLU A 70 -1.84 15.46 -1.64
CA GLU A 70 -2.13 16.63 -2.49
C GLU A 70 -1.23 16.67 -3.72
N ASP A 71 0.07 16.36 -3.58
CA ASP A 71 0.99 16.27 -4.71
C ASP A 71 0.55 15.20 -5.70
N LEU A 72 0.10 14.04 -5.20
CA LEU A 72 -0.38 12.95 -6.04
C LEU A 72 -1.71 13.30 -6.73
N GLU A 73 -2.61 13.98 -6.05
CA GLU A 73 -3.88 14.43 -6.63
C GLU A 73 -3.72 15.54 -7.67
N ASN A 74 -2.62 16.27 -7.66
CA ASN A 74 -2.26 17.28 -8.69
C ASN A 74 -1.81 16.65 -10.01
N PHE A 75 -1.44 15.37 -10.05
CA PHE A 75 -1.22 14.67 -11.32
C PHE A 75 -2.56 14.33 -11.99
N SER A 76 -2.51 14.05 -13.29
CA SER A 76 -3.68 13.51 -14.00
C SER A 76 -4.08 12.17 -13.40
N SER A 77 -5.28 12.09 -12.85
CA SER A 77 -5.83 10.86 -12.30
C SER A 77 -6.29 9.91 -13.41
N THR A 78 -6.25 8.63 -13.13
CA THR A 78 -6.79 7.55 -13.95
C THR A 78 -7.76 6.75 -13.09
N THR A 79 -8.95 6.49 -13.66
CA THR A 79 -9.97 5.65 -13.02
C THR A 79 -10.25 4.45 -13.91
N GLY A 80 -10.41 3.28 -13.32
CA GLY A 80 -10.80 2.06 -14.02
C GLY A 80 -11.19 0.97 -13.04
N THR A 81 -11.82 -0.07 -13.55
CA THR A 81 -12.24 -1.22 -12.75
C THR A 81 -11.19 -2.31 -12.75
N ALA A 82 -11.18 -3.12 -11.72
CA ALA A 82 -10.24 -4.23 -11.60
C ALA A 82 -10.69 -5.27 -10.58
N ARG A 83 -10.16 -6.47 -10.79
CA ARG A 83 -10.21 -7.59 -9.84
C ARG A 83 -8.82 -8.19 -9.70
N TYR A 84 -8.54 -8.79 -8.57
CA TYR A 84 -7.33 -9.60 -8.42
C TYR A 84 -7.70 -11.00 -7.94
N MET A 85 -6.86 -11.97 -8.31
CA MET A 85 -6.99 -13.34 -7.85
C MET A 85 -5.76 -13.80 -7.10
N LYS A 86 -5.96 -14.58 -6.06
CA LYS A 86 -4.89 -15.31 -5.40
C LYS A 86 -4.53 -16.50 -6.30
N ALA A 87 -3.27 -16.57 -6.74
CA ALA A 87 -2.78 -17.76 -7.42
C ALA A 87 -2.78 -18.92 -6.42
N SER A 88 -3.78 -19.79 -6.51
CA SER A 88 -3.75 -21.07 -5.81
C SER A 88 -3.00 -22.04 -6.68
N LEU A 89 -1.76 -22.36 -6.31
CA LEU A 89 -0.97 -23.38 -6.97
C LEU A 89 -1.52 -24.76 -6.59
N PHE A 90 -2.42 -25.30 -7.39
CA PHE A 90 -2.78 -26.71 -7.28
C PHE A 90 -1.85 -27.52 -8.18
N PHE A 91 -0.93 -28.27 -7.57
CA PHE A 91 -0.16 -29.28 -8.24
C PHE A 91 -1.02 -30.53 -8.39
N SER A 92 -1.75 -30.64 -9.48
CA SER A 92 -2.30 -31.92 -9.92
C SER A 92 -1.62 -32.29 -11.22
N SER A 93 -0.89 -33.42 -11.20
CA SER A 93 -0.21 -33.99 -12.39
C SER A 93 0.76 -33.04 -13.14
N GLY A 94 1.41 -32.12 -12.44
CA GLY A 94 2.42 -31.23 -13.05
C GLY A 94 1.86 -30.02 -13.78
N THR A 95 0.56 -29.78 -13.68
CA THR A 95 -0.09 -28.59 -14.24
C THR A 95 -0.42 -27.59 -13.15
N ILE A 96 0.01 -26.33 -13.34
CA ILE A 96 -0.41 -25.21 -12.48
C ILE A 96 -1.80 -24.78 -12.97
N MET A 97 -2.81 -24.92 -12.12
CA MET A 97 -4.13 -24.36 -12.39
C MET A 97 -4.26 -23.04 -11.64
N ILE A 98 -4.49 -21.97 -12.36
CA ILE A 98 -4.89 -20.67 -11.82
C ILE A 98 -6.41 -20.72 -11.71
N ILE A 99 -6.93 -20.57 -10.50
CA ILE A 99 -8.39 -20.50 -10.27
C ILE A 99 -8.75 -19.03 -10.15
N PRO A 100 -9.50 -18.47 -11.12
CA PRO A 100 -10.01 -17.11 -11.02
C PRO A 100 -10.95 -16.98 -9.80
N PRO A 101 -11.07 -15.78 -9.22
CA PRO A 101 -12.06 -15.51 -8.19
C PRO A 101 -13.46 -15.69 -8.80
N MET A 102 -14.09 -16.81 -8.50
CA MET A 102 -15.47 -17.04 -8.92
C MET A 102 -16.38 -16.12 -8.11
N ASN A 103 -17.01 -15.15 -8.77
CA ASN A 103 -18.03 -14.22 -8.27
C ASN A 103 -17.53 -12.98 -7.46
N GLU A 104 -16.28 -12.59 -7.54
CA GLU A 104 -15.89 -11.28 -7.00
C GLU A 104 -16.34 -10.16 -7.96
N THR A 105 -17.00 -9.15 -7.40
CA THR A 105 -17.38 -7.94 -8.16
C THR A 105 -16.12 -7.08 -8.37
N ALA A 106 -16.00 -6.53 -9.59
CA ALA A 106 -14.94 -5.57 -9.86
C ALA A 106 -15.14 -4.32 -9.00
N ASN A 107 -14.04 -3.82 -8.44
CA ASN A 107 -14.03 -2.52 -7.78
C ASN A 107 -13.47 -1.46 -8.72
N GLU A 108 -13.95 -0.24 -8.58
CA GLU A 108 -13.40 0.93 -9.26
C GLU A 108 -12.27 1.52 -8.42
N TYR A 109 -11.13 1.79 -9.05
CA TYR A 109 -9.98 2.43 -8.41
C TYR A 109 -9.63 3.72 -9.12
N THR A 110 -9.27 4.75 -8.33
CA THR A 110 -8.80 6.04 -8.85
C THR A 110 -7.44 6.35 -8.25
N GLY A 111 -6.50 6.76 -9.10
CA GLY A 111 -5.15 7.08 -8.69
C GLY A 111 -4.32 7.68 -9.82
N VAL A 112 -3.02 7.75 -9.62
CA VAL A 112 -2.05 8.26 -10.60
C VAL A 112 -1.34 7.08 -11.25
N LYS A 113 -1.15 7.11 -12.57
CA LYS A 113 -0.30 6.11 -13.24
C LYS A 113 1.11 6.16 -12.66
N ILE A 114 1.65 5.02 -12.30
CA ILE A 114 3.03 4.95 -11.79
C ILE A 114 4.01 5.45 -12.85
N SER A 115 3.74 5.19 -14.14
CA SER A 115 4.53 5.74 -15.26
C SER A 115 4.57 7.27 -15.23
N THR A 116 3.44 7.95 -14.95
CA THR A 116 3.39 9.42 -14.87
C THR A 116 4.25 9.97 -13.73
N ILE A 117 4.29 9.29 -12.58
CA ILE A 117 5.17 9.69 -11.46
C ILE A 117 6.64 9.52 -11.86
N ILE A 118 6.96 8.44 -12.58
CA ILE A 118 8.32 8.10 -13.01
C ILE A 118 8.81 9.01 -14.14
N GLU A 119 7.95 9.43 -15.07
CA GLU A 119 8.29 10.34 -16.17
C GLU A 119 8.89 11.68 -15.72
N ASN A 120 8.67 12.07 -14.47
CA ASN A 120 9.31 13.27 -13.88
C ASN A 120 10.76 13.03 -13.42
N ILE A 121 11.31 11.83 -13.61
CA ILE A 121 12.67 11.49 -13.22
C ILE A 121 13.59 11.61 -14.43
N GLU A 122 14.60 12.45 -14.31
CA GLU A 122 15.57 12.67 -15.38
C GLU A 122 16.52 11.48 -15.57
N ASN A 123 16.94 11.27 -16.82
CA ASN A 123 17.96 10.27 -17.19
C ASN A 123 17.60 8.82 -16.86
N LEU A 124 16.33 8.46 -16.98
CA LEU A 124 15.94 7.04 -16.91
C LEU A 124 16.51 6.28 -18.12
N PRO A 125 17.02 5.04 -17.90
CA PRO A 125 17.46 4.19 -19.01
C PRO A 125 16.25 3.65 -19.80
N GLU A 126 16.49 3.13 -21.00
CA GLU A 126 15.44 2.49 -21.80
C GLU A 126 14.82 1.25 -21.11
N ARG A 127 15.59 0.59 -20.26
CA ARG A 127 15.15 -0.57 -19.49
C ARG A 127 15.41 -0.33 -18.01
N TYR A 128 14.39 -0.47 -17.24
CA TYR A 128 14.46 -0.36 -15.77
C TYR A 128 13.41 -1.25 -15.10
N ASN A 129 13.64 -1.54 -13.85
CA ASN A 129 12.69 -2.19 -12.97
C ASN A 129 12.20 -1.18 -11.91
N VAL A 130 10.98 -1.35 -11.50
CA VAL A 130 10.30 -0.55 -10.47
C VAL A 130 9.92 -1.47 -9.34
N THR A 131 10.58 -1.34 -8.21
CA THR A 131 10.22 -2.05 -6.98
C THR A 131 9.32 -1.15 -6.15
N ILE A 132 8.12 -1.63 -5.86
CA ILE A 132 7.11 -0.93 -5.07
C ILE A 132 7.02 -1.64 -3.73
N SER A 133 7.17 -0.90 -2.65
CA SER A 133 7.25 -1.47 -1.30
C SER A 133 6.24 -0.86 -0.35
N ALA A 134 5.61 -1.71 0.44
CA ALA A 134 4.72 -1.38 1.52
C ALA A 134 5.48 -1.05 2.80
N ARG A 135 4.77 -0.49 3.77
CA ARG A 135 5.32 -0.15 5.10
C ARG A 135 5.82 -1.37 5.88
N ASP A 136 5.21 -2.53 5.68
CA ASP A 136 5.57 -3.81 6.35
C ASP A 136 6.71 -4.56 5.66
N GLY A 137 7.22 -4.03 4.54
CA GLY A 137 8.29 -4.62 3.74
C GLY A 137 7.82 -5.58 2.65
N TYR A 138 6.51 -5.83 2.52
CA TYR A 138 5.99 -6.50 1.32
C TYR A 138 6.24 -5.64 0.09
N GLY A 139 6.45 -6.27 -1.07
CA GLY A 139 6.67 -5.51 -2.30
C GLY A 139 6.54 -6.35 -3.56
N ALA A 140 6.45 -5.65 -4.68
CA ALA A 140 6.44 -6.22 -6.01
C ALA A 140 7.43 -5.45 -6.90
N THR A 141 8.02 -6.17 -7.85
CA THR A 141 8.90 -5.57 -8.86
C THR A 141 8.29 -5.78 -10.23
N LEU A 142 8.12 -4.69 -10.96
CA LEU A 142 7.62 -4.65 -12.33
C LEU A 142 8.68 -4.03 -13.23
N ASN A 143 8.82 -4.53 -14.46
CA ASN A 143 9.67 -3.89 -15.44
C ASN A 143 8.94 -2.71 -16.10
N ASN A 144 9.68 -1.89 -16.85
CA ASN A 144 9.13 -0.71 -17.51
C ASN A 144 8.01 -1.03 -18.53
N THR A 145 7.98 -2.21 -19.10
CA THR A 145 6.92 -2.65 -20.03
C THR A 145 5.62 -2.91 -19.27
N GLU A 146 5.73 -3.59 -18.12
CA GLU A 146 4.60 -3.89 -17.23
C GLU A 146 4.03 -2.61 -16.59
N ILE A 147 4.89 -1.70 -16.15
CA ILE A 147 4.47 -0.38 -15.60
C ILE A 147 3.67 0.43 -16.62
N ASN A 148 3.95 0.27 -17.91
CA ASN A 148 3.20 0.89 -18.99
C ASN A 148 1.94 0.12 -19.41
N GLY A 149 1.54 -0.89 -18.63
CA GLY A 149 0.29 -1.63 -18.82
C GLY A 149 0.41 -2.85 -19.75
N ASN A 150 1.60 -3.16 -20.29
CA ASN A 150 1.77 -4.35 -21.11
C ASN A 150 2.08 -5.56 -20.20
N MET A 151 1.05 -6.16 -19.65
CA MET A 151 1.13 -7.31 -18.77
C MET A 151 -0.03 -8.27 -18.99
N VAL A 152 0.19 -9.53 -18.61
CA VAL A 152 -0.83 -10.57 -18.73
C VAL A 152 -1.87 -10.40 -17.62
N THR A 153 -3.13 -10.44 -18.02
CA THR A 153 -4.29 -10.57 -17.15
C THR A 153 -5.09 -11.81 -17.56
N TYR A 154 -6.19 -12.06 -16.91
CA TYR A 154 -6.97 -13.27 -17.11
C TYR A 154 -8.46 -12.93 -17.31
N THR A 155 -9.16 -13.77 -18.05
CA THR A 155 -10.61 -13.76 -18.14
C THR A 155 -11.21 -14.57 -16.97
N ASP A 156 -12.54 -14.50 -16.80
CA ASP A 156 -13.27 -15.31 -15.81
C ASP A 156 -13.10 -16.83 -16.04
N ASP A 157 -12.83 -17.23 -17.26
CA ASP A 157 -12.53 -18.63 -17.61
C ASP A 157 -11.05 -19.01 -17.36
N GLY A 158 -10.23 -18.08 -16.85
CA GLY A 158 -8.81 -18.30 -16.56
C GLY A 158 -7.89 -18.28 -17.80
N ASN A 159 -8.38 -17.82 -18.95
CA ASN A 159 -7.53 -17.65 -20.12
C ASN A 159 -6.73 -16.36 -20.03
N GLU A 160 -5.47 -16.41 -20.46
CA GLU A 160 -4.62 -15.23 -20.55
C GLU A 160 -5.15 -14.23 -21.56
N THR A 161 -5.05 -12.96 -21.21
CA THR A 161 -5.41 -11.83 -22.05
C THR A 161 -4.47 -10.66 -21.79
N ASN A 162 -4.37 -9.76 -22.75
CA ASN A 162 -3.53 -8.55 -22.64
C ASN A 162 -4.32 -7.35 -23.17
N PRO A 163 -5.31 -6.85 -22.42
CA PRO A 163 -6.07 -5.66 -22.78
C PRO A 163 -5.25 -4.38 -22.51
N ASP A 164 -5.83 -3.24 -22.88
CA ASP A 164 -5.30 -1.94 -22.44
C ASP A 164 -5.43 -1.78 -20.93
N LEU A 165 -4.28 -1.67 -20.26
CA LEU A 165 -4.19 -1.58 -18.81
C LEU A 165 -3.48 -0.30 -18.38
N SER A 166 -3.76 0.10 -17.15
CA SER A 166 -2.99 1.12 -16.45
C SER A 166 -2.59 0.59 -15.08
N VAL A 167 -1.30 0.65 -14.76
CA VAL A 167 -0.79 0.39 -13.42
C VAL A 167 -0.80 1.70 -12.66
N ILE A 168 -1.68 1.83 -11.68
CA ILE A 168 -1.89 3.05 -10.92
C ILE A 168 -1.45 2.90 -9.47
N LEU A 169 -1.04 4.00 -8.88
CA LEU A 169 -0.98 4.17 -7.45
C LEU A 169 -2.32 4.75 -7.01
N ALA A 170 -3.23 3.87 -6.61
CA ALA A 170 -4.58 4.21 -6.22
C ALA A 170 -4.60 4.86 -4.83
N TYR A 171 -5.45 5.86 -4.65
CA TYR A 171 -5.77 6.50 -3.37
C TYR A 171 -7.28 6.47 -3.09
N LYS A 172 -8.12 6.04 -4.06
CA LYS A 172 -9.57 5.82 -3.88
C LYS A 172 -10.00 4.47 -4.42
N GLN A 173 -11.02 3.91 -3.76
CA GLN A 173 -11.76 2.73 -4.18
C GLN A 173 -13.25 3.03 -4.12
N ASN A 174 -13.99 2.76 -5.19
CA ASN A 174 -15.43 3.02 -5.30
C ASN A 174 -15.83 4.48 -4.93
N GLY A 175 -14.98 5.45 -5.30
CA GLY A 175 -15.16 6.88 -5.06
C GLY A 175 -14.72 7.39 -3.70
N GLU A 176 -14.45 6.51 -2.73
CA GLU A 176 -14.00 6.87 -1.38
C GLU A 176 -12.48 6.68 -1.25
N TYR A 177 -11.82 7.43 -0.35
CA TYR A 177 -10.42 7.17 -0.02
C TYR A 177 -10.25 5.78 0.53
N LEU A 178 -9.07 5.18 0.26
CA LEU A 178 -8.76 3.83 0.72
C LEU A 178 -8.89 3.70 2.24
N SER A 179 -9.28 2.50 2.69
CA SER A 179 -9.39 2.16 4.10
C SER A 179 -8.02 2.16 4.80
N GLU A 180 -8.00 2.14 6.14
CA GLU A 180 -6.75 2.02 6.90
C GLU A 180 -6.02 0.70 6.61
N ASP A 181 -6.74 -0.37 6.29
CA ASP A 181 -6.18 -1.69 5.98
C ASP A 181 -5.47 -1.70 4.64
N ASP A 182 -6.03 -1.03 3.63
CA ASP A 182 -5.43 -0.91 2.30
C ASP A 182 -4.38 0.22 2.25
N GLY A 183 -4.42 1.11 3.25
CA GLY A 183 -3.51 2.24 3.43
C GLY A 183 -3.85 3.41 2.52
N PRO A 184 -3.17 4.56 2.68
CA PRO A 184 -3.47 5.72 1.86
C PRO A 184 -3.17 5.51 0.39
N LEU A 185 -2.29 4.55 0.05
CA LEU A 185 -1.86 4.26 -1.32
C LEU A 185 -1.75 2.75 -1.53
N MET A 186 -2.26 2.26 -2.67
CA MET A 186 -2.08 0.88 -3.10
C MET A 186 -1.83 0.77 -4.61
N VAL A 187 -1.16 -0.30 -5.04
CA VAL A 187 -1.05 -0.62 -6.47
C VAL A 187 -2.35 -1.24 -6.94
N ALA A 188 -2.89 -0.74 -8.04
CA ALA A 188 -4.01 -1.35 -8.72
C ALA A 188 -3.73 -1.45 -10.24
N ILE A 189 -4.15 -2.55 -10.85
CA ILE A 189 -4.06 -2.78 -12.29
C ILE A 189 -5.46 -2.62 -12.86
N VAL A 190 -5.72 -1.49 -13.48
CA VAL A 190 -7.05 -1.08 -13.90
C VAL A 190 -7.23 -1.08 -15.42
N GLY A 191 -8.46 -1.32 -15.85
CA GLY A 191 -8.89 -1.34 -17.24
C GLY A 191 -10.39 -1.59 -17.31
N ASP A 192 -10.80 -2.40 -18.29
CA ASP A 192 -12.18 -2.89 -18.42
C ASP A 192 -12.27 -4.26 -17.71
N GLU A 193 -12.42 -4.23 -16.39
CA GLU A 193 -12.55 -5.37 -15.49
C GLU A 193 -11.43 -6.45 -15.60
N PRO A 194 -10.15 -6.09 -15.74
CA PRO A 194 -9.09 -7.09 -15.83
C PRO A 194 -9.00 -7.90 -14.53
N ILE A 195 -8.61 -9.15 -14.65
CA ILE A 195 -8.24 -9.99 -13.51
C ILE A 195 -6.73 -10.16 -13.51
N SER A 196 -6.05 -9.63 -12.51
CA SER A 196 -4.60 -9.74 -12.36
C SER A 196 -4.22 -10.57 -11.14
N LEU A 197 -2.95 -11.00 -11.06
CA LEU A 197 -2.45 -11.76 -9.92
C LEU A 197 -2.29 -10.86 -8.69
N SER A 198 -2.72 -11.34 -7.53
CA SER A 198 -2.66 -10.58 -6.27
C SER A 198 -1.24 -10.25 -5.78
N ASN A 199 -0.23 -10.96 -6.25
CA ASN A 199 1.16 -10.74 -5.85
C ASN A 199 1.76 -9.40 -6.31
N ILE A 200 1.11 -8.73 -7.27
CA ILE A 200 1.52 -7.40 -7.74
C ILE A 200 0.68 -6.27 -7.11
N TRP A 201 -0.33 -6.61 -6.32
CA TRP A 201 -1.14 -5.66 -5.58
C TRP A 201 -0.49 -5.40 -4.22
N VAL A 202 0.09 -4.23 -4.07
CA VAL A 202 0.79 -3.81 -2.86
C VAL A 202 -0.06 -2.77 -2.14
N SER A 203 -0.59 -3.10 -0.98
CA SER A 203 -1.30 -2.16 -0.10
C SER A 203 -0.32 -1.39 0.78
N ASN A 204 -0.72 -0.24 1.32
CA ASN A 204 0.13 0.59 2.22
C ASN A 204 1.48 0.98 1.60
N VAL A 205 1.48 1.34 0.32
CA VAL A 205 2.68 1.73 -0.42
C VAL A 205 3.32 2.97 0.20
N VAL A 206 4.63 2.90 0.43
CA VAL A 206 5.43 4.03 0.95
C VAL A 206 6.68 4.34 0.14
N LEU A 207 7.10 3.39 -0.73
CA LEU A 207 8.34 3.51 -1.48
C LEU A 207 8.19 2.96 -2.90
N ILE A 208 8.71 3.69 -3.86
CA ILE A 208 8.99 3.24 -5.21
C ILE A 208 10.49 3.42 -5.44
N GLU A 209 11.18 2.34 -5.77
CA GLU A 209 12.61 2.34 -6.09
C GLU A 209 12.83 1.88 -7.53
N ILE A 210 13.61 2.64 -8.29
CA ILE A 210 13.88 2.37 -9.70
C ILE A 210 15.33 1.93 -9.83
N THR A 211 15.52 0.81 -10.52
CA THR A 211 16.84 0.22 -10.80
C THR A 211 17.00 -0.06 -12.29
N ALA A 212 18.22 0.15 -12.80
CA ALA A 212 18.58 -0.15 -14.19
C ALA A 212 18.99 -1.61 -14.38
#